data_2ae3d9d3ae9f61d6e66940320e03c46c
#
_entry.id   2ae3d9d3ae9f61d6e66940320e03c46c
#
_cell.length_a   1.000
_cell.length_b   1.000
_cell.length_c   1.000
_cell.angle_alpha   90.00
_cell.angle_beta   90.00
_cell.angle_gamma   90.00
#
_symmetry.space_group_name_H-M   'P 1'
#
loop_
_entity.id
_entity.type
_entity.pdbx_description
1 polymer ?
#
loop_
_entity_poly.entity_id
_entity_poly.type
_entity_poly.pdbx_seq_one_letter_code
_entity_poly.pdbx_strand_id
1 'polypeptide(L)'
;RLSTMLIENDGVFPEAPDSSGPKEHPEHGFPKGQEFRKDDQLSIRYAVVKIANNAIKSVDKTHLVSIEEDTLSDKALLIAQGTATSGWEGDLRYQVSKTDSETMVVFIDARREVQQNSRLLMVTLTVFILCILVVYVLVRLASNRAIRPFVENVERQQQFIANASHEIKTPLAVLSANTDLLAMMGTEAKFVDSNKRQIKRLNSLVEQMLILSRYDEGEAAATKEEVDLVAVTKAIVEEILPVLNEKGLQVEFTGEAQTIITTNKSAMTELIRILLDNAMKYTVGEPVITIEAKRNQLAIGNETEPMTKEQVSQIFDRFYRVDSSRNRTTGGSGLGLSIAKKIAETNNVQLTAELPSETRIRFVIEGEKNG
;
A
#
# COMPACT_ATOMS: atom_id res chain seq x y z
N ARG A 1 -31.21 35.71 -28.04
CA ARG A 1 -30.70 37.07 -28.41
C ARG A 1 -30.77 37.26 -29.93
N LEU A 2 -30.17 36.36 -30.73
CA LEU A 2 -30.15 36.47 -32.20
C LEU A 2 -31.53 36.38 -32.84
N SER A 3 -32.33 35.43 -32.41
CA SER A 3 -33.74 35.31 -32.86
C SER A 3 -34.57 36.50 -32.45
N THR A 4 -34.33 37.09 -31.30
CA THR A 4 -35.04 38.32 -30.83
C THR A 4 -34.67 39.51 -31.71
N MET A 5 -33.38 39.66 -32.05
CA MET A 5 -32.94 40.73 -32.96
C MET A 5 -33.51 40.60 -34.39
N LEU A 6 -33.59 39.36 -34.91
CA LEU A 6 -34.21 39.12 -36.23
C LEU A 6 -35.72 39.45 -36.20
N ILE A 7 -36.38 39.14 -35.09
CA ILE A 7 -37.81 39.47 -34.89
C ILE A 7 -38.01 40.99 -34.83
N GLU A 8 -37.18 41.71 -34.07
CA GLU A 8 -37.25 43.16 -33.91
C GLU A 8 -36.96 43.91 -35.24
N ASN A 9 -36.15 43.31 -36.14
CA ASN A 9 -35.80 43.88 -37.44
C ASN A 9 -36.58 43.23 -38.63
N ASP A 10 -37.76 42.78 -38.40
CA ASP A 10 -38.65 42.21 -39.46
C ASP A 10 -38.03 41.05 -40.26
N GLY A 11 -37.18 40.27 -39.65
CA GLY A 11 -36.51 39.08 -40.22
C GLY A 11 -35.23 39.42 -40.99
N VAL A 12 -34.80 40.65 -41.05
CA VAL A 12 -33.56 41.06 -41.69
C VAL A 12 -32.48 41.30 -40.64
N PHE A 13 -31.29 40.84 -40.97
CA PHE A 13 -30.15 41.10 -40.06
C PHE A 13 -29.79 42.60 -40.13
N PRO A 14 -29.67 43.31 -38.99
CA PRO A 14 -29.30 44.71 -39.00
C PRO A 14 -27.94 44.91 -39.68
N GLU A 15 -27.84 45.80 -40.66
CA GLU A 15 -26.58 46.15 -41.28
C GLU A 15 -25.61 46.71 -40.24
N ALA A 16 -24.35 46.24 -40.26
CA ALA A 16 -23.34 46.80 -39.41
C ALA A 16 -23.09 48.27 -39.80
N PRO A 17 -23.02 49.20 -38.86
CA PRO A 17 -22.78 50.60 -39.15
C PRO A 17 -21.47 50.72 -39.92
N ASP A 18 -21.53 51.40 -41.07
CA ASP A 18 -20.40 51.65 -41.90
C ASP A 18 -19.36 52.49 -41.13
N SER A 19 -18.17 52.02 -40.96
CA SER A 19 -17.14 52.59 -40.09
C SER A 19 -16.54 53.91 -40.62
N SER A 20 -17.14 54.55 -41.65
CA SER A 20 -16.64 55.72 -42.34
C SER A 20 -17.42 57.04 -42.12
N GLY A 21 -18.40 57.09 -41.20
CA GLY A 21 -19.16 58.33 -40.93
C GLY A 21 -18.99 58.87 -39.46
N PRO A 22 -19.29 60.18 -39.24
CA PRO A 22 -19.25 60.72 -37.88
C PRO A 22 -20.27 60.04 -36.97
N LYS A 23 -19.86 59.68 -35.78
CA LYS A 23 -20.64 58.99 -34.73
C LYS A 23 -21.86 59.85 -34.26
N GLU A 24 -22.94 59.82 -34.96
CA GLU A 24 -24.24 60.19 -34.39
C GLU A 24 -24.79 58.95 -33.67
N HIS A 25 -24.94 59.02 -32.37
CA HIS A 25 -25.51 57.97 -31.56
C HIS A 25 -27.03 57.87 -31.79
N PRO A 26 -27.57 56.77 -32.32
CA PRO A 26 -28.99 56.53 -32.27
C PRO A 26 -29.37 56.12 -30.82
N GLU A 27 -30.37 56.72 -30.24
CA GLU A 27 -30.86 56.51 -28.87
C GLU A 27 -31.43 55.09 -28.61
N HIS A 28 -31.47 54.21 -29.60
CA HIS A 28 -31.83 52.80 -29.44
C HIS A 28 -30.69 51.92 -29.89
N GLY A 29 -29.58 51.98 -29.17
CA GLY A 29 -28.35 51.26 -29.43
C GLY A 29 -28.25 49.93 -28.70
N PHE A 30 -27.54 49.01 -29.29
CA PHE A 30 -27.10 47.73 -28.77
C PHE A 30 -26.62 47.80 -27.34
N PRO A 31 -26.85 46.77 -26.51
CA PRO A 31 -26.24 46.70 -25.20
C PRO A 31 -24.68 46.72 -25.39
N LYS A 32 -23.99 47.63 -24.73
CA LYS A 32 -22.53 47.79 -24.74
C LYS A 32 -21.88 46.41 -24.53
N GLY A 33 -21.17 45.87 -25.56
CA GLY A 33 -20.29 44.77 -25.38
C GLY A 33 -20.13 43.74 -26.49
N GLN A 34 -20.92 43.74 -27.56
CA GLN A 34 -20.69 42.80 -28.66
C GLN A 34 -21.05 43.50 -30.02
N GLU A 35 -20.01 44.05 -30.66
CA GLU A 35 -20.09 44.38 -32.10
C GLU A 35 -20.06 43.03 -32.85
N PHE A 36 -21.19 42.66 -33.51
CA PHE A 36 -21.20 41.57 -34.48
C PHE A 36 -20.32 41.97 -35.66
N ARG A 37 -19.22 41.27 -35.87
CA ARG A 37 -18.35 41.45 -37.06
C ARG A 37 -19.12 40.97 -38.32
N LYS A 38 -18.86 41.57 -39.47
CA LYS A 38 -19.39 41.13 -40.77
C LYS A 38 -19.22 39.60 -41.01
N ASP A 39 -18.14 39.06 -40.53
CA ASP A 39 -17.86 37.62 -40.62
C ASP A 39 -18.78 36.73 -39.76
N ASP A 40 -19.29 37.25 -38.66
CA ASP A 40 -20.29 36.53 -37.83
C ASP A 40 -21.63 36.46 -38.51
N GLN A 41 -22.00 37.48 -39.29
CA GLN A 41 -23.26 37.50 -40.05
C GLN A 41 -23.29 36.42 -41.13
N LEU A 42 -22.17 36.15 -41.80
CA LEU A 42 -22.01 35.13 -42.85
C LEU A 42 -21.99 33.71 -42.28
N SER A 43 -21.65 33.55 -40.99
CA SER A 43 -21.54 32.24 -40.35
C SER A 43 -22.86 31.74 -39.74
N ILE A 44 -23.80 32.62 -39.53
CA ILE A 44 -25.07 32.26 -38.88
C ILE A 44 -26.06 31.73 -39.92
N ARG A 45 -26.51 30.52 -39.72
CA ARG A 45 -27.49 29.87 -40.56
C ARG A 45 -28.88 30.02 -39.94
N TYR A 46 -29.72 30.83 -40.59
CA TYR A 46 -31.10 31.07 -40.14
C TYR A 46 -32.08 31.08 -41.31
N ALA A 47 -33.31 30.84 -41.05
CA ALA A 47 -34.41 31.04 -41.98
C ALA A 47 -35.57 31.76 -41.27
N VAL A 48 -36.30 32.56 -42.00
CA VAL A 48 -37.47 33.30 -41.53
C VAL A 48 -38.67 32.90 -42.34
N VAL A 49 -39.72 32.48 -41.68
CA VAL A 49 -41.02 32.15 -42.31
C VAL A 49 -42.08 33.11 -41.76
N LYS A 50 -42.72 33.86 -42.67
CA LYS A 50 -43.84 34.75 -42.35
C LYS A 50 -45.15 34.09 -42.74
N ILE A 51 -46.11 34.08 -41.81
CA ILE A 51 -47.41 33.43 -41.96
C ILE A 51 -48.47 34.49 -41.73
N ALA A 52 -49.42 34.62 -42.69
CA ALA A 52 -50.56 35.49 -42.55
C ALA A 52 -51.84 34.68 -42.89
N ASN A 53 -52.93 34.86 -42.18
CA ASN A 53 -54.19 34.15 -42.38
C ASN A 53 -54.05 32.62 -42.47
N ASN A 54 -53.19 32.05 -41.63
CA ASN A 54 -52.89 30.61 -41.58
C ASN A 54 -52.31 30.05 -42.89
N ALA A 55 -51.75 30.90 -43.77
CA ALA A 55 -51.03 30.55 -44.98
C ALA A 55 -49.63 31.19 -44.99
N ILE A 56 -48.70 30.54 -45.67
CA ILE A 56 -47.34 31.05 -45.80
C ILE A 56 -47.32 32.27 -46.73
N LYS A 57 -46.86 33.39 -46.24
CA LYS A 57 -46.70 34.63 -46.99
C LYS A 57 -45.32 34.72 -47.65
N SER A 58 -44.26 34.38 -46.96
CA SER A 58 -42.89 34.37 -47.48
C SER A 58 -42.00 33.46 -46.67
N VAL A 59 -41.02 32.86 -47.37
CA VAL A 59 -39.94 32.07 -46.75
C VAL A 59 -38.64 32.68 -47.19
N ASP A 60 -37.85 33.19 -46.25
CA ASP A 60 -36.49 33.59 -46.49
C ASP A 60 -35.53 32.57 -45.91
N LYS A 61 -34.88 31.80 -46.78
CA LYS A 61 -33.88 30.77 -46.46
C LYS A 61 -32.51 31.08 -47.01
N THR A 62 -32.26 32.33 -47.40
CA THR A 62 -30.99 32.75 -47.99
C THR A 62 -29.76 32.29 -47.19
N HIS A 63 -29.89 32.25 -45.89
CA HIS A 63 -28.83 31.83 -44.96
C HIS A 63 -28.98 30.36 -44.50
N LEU A 64 -30.02 29.60 -44.92
CA LEU A 64 -30.23 28.20 -44.54
C LEU A 64 -30.62 27.33 -45.75
N VAL A 65 -29.70 27.24 -46.70
CA VAL A 65 -29.90 26.54 -47.98
C VAL A 65 -30.04 25.02 -47.82
N SER A 66 -29.59 24.44 -46.70
CA SER A 66 -29.55 22.98 -46.47
C SER A 66 -30.87 22.31 -46.16
N ILE A 67 -31.96 23.08 -46.03
CA ILE A 67 -33.29 22.54 -45.72
C ILE A 67 -34.24 22.94 -46.85
N GLU A 68 -35.07 22.01 -47.28
CA GLU A 68 -36.08 22.26 -48.27
C GLU A 68 -37.16 23.23 -47.78
N GLU A 69 -37.65 24.08 -48.65
CA GLU A 69 -38.60 25.14 -48.35
C GLU A 69 -39.93 24.58 -47.83
N ASP A 70 -40.40 23.48 -48.43
CA ASP A 70 -41.60 22.79 -48.01
C ASP A 70 -41.51 22.26 -46.58
N THR A 71 -40.35 21.72 -46.22
CA THR A 71 -40.07 21.23 -44.85
C THR A 71 -40.08 22.35 -43.80
N LEU A 72 -39.52 23.51 -44.13
CA LEU A 72 -39.54 24.68 -43.24
C LEU A 72 -40.93 25.25 -43.10
N SER A 73 -41.67 25.25 -44.21
CA SER A 73 -43.07 25.72 -44.30
C SER A 73 -43.99 24.89 -43.44
N ASP A 74 -43.94 23.57 -43.57
CA ASP A 74 -44.76 22.63 -42.78
C ASP A 74 -44.44 22.74 -41.27
N LYS A 75 -43.16 22.81 -40.93
CA LYS A 75 -42.75 23.00 -39.53
C LYS A 75 -43.17 24.34 -38.97
N ALA A 76 -43.06 25.42 -39.75
CA ALA A 76 -43.50 26.75 -39.33
C ALA A 76 -45.03 26.83 -39.07
N LEU A 77 -45.84 26.20 -39.93
CA LEU A 77 -47.28 26.13 -39.75
C LEU A 77 -47.65 25.35 -38.49
N LEU A 78 -47.04 24.21 -38.23
CA LEU A 78 -47.25 23.42 -37.03
C LEU A 78 -46.89 24.22 -35.77
N ILE A 79 -45.73 24.89 -35.77
CA ILE A 79 -45.24 25.69 -34.64
C ILE A 79 -46.13 26.92 -34.42
N ALA A 80 -46.58 27.58 -35.48
CA ALA A 80 -47.46 28.75 -35.38
C ALA A 80 -48.82 28.46 -34.75
N GLN A 81 -49.35 27.24 -34.93
CA GLN A 81 -50.57 26.77 -34.29
C GLN A 81 -50.41 26.47 -32.80
N GLY A 82 -49.16 26.24 -32.36
CA GLY A 82 -48.85 26.00 -30.95
C GLY A 82 -48.86 27.27 -30.11
N THR A 83 -48.74 27.07 -28.79
CA THR A 83 -48.64 28.17 -27.80
C THR A 83 -47.22 28.51 -27.44
N ALA A 84 -46.23 27.70 -27.85
CA ALA A 84 -44.83 27.89 -27.52
C ALA A 84 -44.22 29.05 -28.32
N THR A 85 -43.60 29.98 -27.64
CA THR A 85 -42.90 31.12 -28.25
C THR A 85 -41.45 30.80 -28.65
N SER A 86 -40.88 29.72 -28.15
CA SER A 86 -39.56 29.23 -28.55
C SER A 86 -39.39 27.76 -28.21
N GLY A 87 -38.52 27.07 -28.93
CA GLY A 87 -38.26 25.66 -28.70
C GLY A 87 -37.21 25.08 -29.65
N TRP A 88 -37.19 23.75 -29.70
CA TRP A 88 -36.34 22.97 -30.60
C TRP A 88 -37.20 22.10 -31.50
N GLU A 89 -36.87 22.07 -32.75
CA GLU A 89 -37.46 21.17 -33.73
C GLU A 89 -36.33 20.40 -34.45
N GLY A 90 -35.99 19.23 -33.91
CA GLY A 90 -34.78 18.50 -34.29
C GLY A 90 -33.54 19.29 -33.96
N ASP A 91 -32.70 19.58 -34.95
CA ASP A 91 -31.47 20.36 -34.83
C ASP A 91 -31.68 21.87 -35.01
N LEU A 92 -32.92 22.30 -35.21
CA LEU A 92 -33.25 23.70 -35.36
C LEU A 92 -33.80 24.27 -34.06
N ARG A 93 -33.30 25.42 -33.67
CA ARG A 93 -33.91 26.22 -32.62
C ARG A 93 -34.86 27.20 -33.25
N TYR A 94 -36.10 27.28 -32.78
CA TYR A 94 -37.06 28.23 -33.31
C TYR A 94 -37.49 29.26 -32.26
N GLN A 95 -37.89 30.42 -32.76
CA GLN A 95 -38.59 31.45 -32.00
C GLN A 95 -39.74 32.00 -32.80
N VAL A 96 -40.90 32.21 -32.14
CA VAL A 96 -42.14 32.69 -32.76
C VAL A 96 -42.44 34.10 -32.22
N SER A 97 -42.78 34.99 -33.13
CA SER A 97 -43.39 36.29 -32.82
C SER A 97 -44.76 36.36 -33.46
N LYS A 98 -45.76 36.62 -32.67
CA LYS A 98 -47.14 36.78 -33.14
C LYS A 98 -47.54 38.27 -33.02
N THR A 99 -47.90 38.89 -34.15
CA THR A 99 -48.47 40.23 -34.24
C THR A 99 -49.91 40.10 -34.70
N ASP A 100 -50.76 41.13 -34.53
CA ASP A 100 -52.14 41.06 -34.86
C ASP A 100 -52.42 40.69 -36.33
N SER A 101 -51.52 40.93 -37.27
CA SER A 101 -51.66 40.64 -38.69
C SER A 101 -50.82 39.50 -39.22
N GLU A 102 -49.71 39.15 -38.54
CA GLU A 102 -48.71 38.18 -39.05
C GLU A 102 -48.06 37.38 -37.91
N THR A 103 -47.71 36.14 -38.19
CA THR A 103 -46.86 35.32 -37.33
C THR A 103 -45.53 35.08 -38.00
N MET A 104 -44.44 35.42 -37.34
CA MET A 104 -43.10 35.21 -37.81
C MET A 104 -42.43 34.06 -37.02
N VAL A 105 -41.90 33.08 -37.72
CA VAL A 105 -41.14 31.97 -37.16
C VAL A 105 -39.70 32.05 -37.65
N VAL A 106 -38.78 32.24 -36.74
CA VAL A 106 -37.32 32.30 -37.03
C VAL A 106 -36.70 30.97 -36.63
N PHE A 107 -36.09 30.29 -37.58
CA PHE A 107 -35.30 29.07 -37.37
C PHE A 107 -33.82 29.39 -37.38
N ILE A 108 -33.06 28.82 -36.44
CA ILE A 108 -31.59 28.92 -36.35
C ILE A 108 -31.02 27.50 -36.35
N ASP A 109 -30.08 27.22 -37.26
CA ASP A 109 -29.39 25.93 -37.34
C ASP A 109 -28.34 25.84 -36.21
N ALA A 110 -28.62 25.00 -35.25
CA ALA A 110 -27.74 24.76 -34.09
C ALA A 110 -26.98 23.43 -34.20
N ARG A 111 -26.95 22.78 -35.36
CA ARG A 111 -26.29 21.47 -35.57
C ARG A 111 -24.85 21.48 -35.16
N ARG A 112 -24.10 22.54 -35.50
CA ARG A 112 -22.65 22.64 -35.15
C ARG A 112 -22.44 22.73 -33.66
N GLU A 113 -23.23 23.55 -32.97
CA GLU A 113 -23.16 23.72 -31.52
C GLU A 113 -23.52 22.43 -30.79
N VAL A 114 -24.58 21.75 -31.20
CA VAL A 114 -25.01 20.48 -30.63
C VAL A 114 -23.95 19.38 -30.83
N GLN A 115 -23.40 19.26 -32.05
CA GLN A 115 -22.35 18.28 -32.34
C GLN A 115 -21.05 18.59 -31.63
N GLN A 116 -20.65 19.86 -31.53
CA GLN A 116 -19.47 20.28 -30.83
C GLN A 116 -19.59 20.01 -29.32
N ASN A 117 -20.73 20.35 -28.72
CA ASN A 117 -21.01 20.09 -27.31
C ASN A 117 -21.06 18.58 -27.00
N SER A 118 -21.66 17.77 -27.86
CA SER A 118 -21.70 16.32 -27.65
C SER A 118 -20.31 15.69 -27.76
N ARG A 119 -19.46 16.18 -28.67
CA ARG A 119 -18.06 15.75 -28.79
C ARG A 119 -17.26 16.13 -27.54
N LEU A 120 -17.41 17.36 -27.05
CA LEU A 120 -16.76 17.82 -25.82
C LEU A 120 -17.19 16.98 -24.62
N LEU A 121 -18.50 16.71 -24.49
CA LEU A 121 -19.04 15.85 -23.43
C LEU A 121 -18.45 14.44 -23.49
N MET A 122 -18.38 13.84 -24.69
CA MET A 122 -17.77 12.50 -24.88
C MET A 122 -16.31 12.49 -24.46
N VAL A 123 -15.51 13.45 -24.91
CA VAL A 123 -14.10 13.55 -24.55
C VAL A 123 -13.93 13.75 -23.05
N THR A 124 -14.69 14.66 -22.45
CA THR A 124 -14.63 14.93 -21.01
C THR A 124 -15.00 13.69 -20.21
N LEU A 125 -16.05 12.98 -20.59
CA LEU A 125 -16.49 11.75 -19.93
C LEU A 125 -15.42 10.64 -20.05
N THR A 126 -14.82 10.49 -21.23
CA THR A 126 -13.76 9.50 -21.47
C THR A 126 -12.54 9.79 -20.59
N VAL A 127 -12.09 11.04 -20.54
CA VAL A 127 -10.96 11.45 -19.68
C VAL A 127 -11.29 11.23 -18.20
N PHE A 128 -12.50 11.56 -17.78
CA PHE A 128 -12.95 11.35 -16.40
C PHE A 128 -12.93 9.87 -15.99
N ILE A 129 -13.47 8.99 -16.85
CA ILE A 129 -13.44 7.54 -16.61
C ILE A 129 -12.02 7.02 -16.55
N LEU A 130 -11.13 7.48 -17.45
CA LEU A 130 -9.73 7.09 -17.45
C LEU A 130 -9.02 7.53 -16.16
N CYS A 131 -9.26 8.75 -15.70
CA CYS A 131 -8.71 9.25 -14.43
C CYS A 131 -9.18 8.42 -13.24
N ILE A 132 -10.46 8.07 -13.16
CA ILE A 132 -10.99 7.21 -12.09
C ILE A 132 -10.30 5.85 -12.11
N LEU A 133 -10.12 5.25 -13.30
CA LEU A 133 -9.48 3.96 -13.45
C LEU A 133 -8.02 4.00 -12.99
N VAL A 134 -7.28 5.04 -13.37
CA VAL A 134 -5.89 5.24 -12.93
C VAL A 134 -5.80 5.39 -11.40
N VAL A 135 -6.65 6.24 -10.81
CA VAL A 135 -6.70 6.43 -9.36
C VAL A 135 -7.05 5.12 -8.65
N TYR A 136 -8.03 4.37 -9.16
CA TYR A 136 -8.42 3.07 -8.61
C TYR A 136 -7.24 2.08 -8.60
N VAL A 137 -6.50 1.97 -9.72
CA VAL A 137 -5.34 1.09 -9.81
C VAL A 137 -4.24 1.52 -8.83
N LEU A 138 -3.93 2.83 -8.75
CA LEU A 138 -2.94 3.36 -7.82
C LEU A 138 -3.31 3.09 -6.37
N VAL A 139 -4.56 3.34 -5.98
CA VAL A 139 -5.06 3.06 -4.62
C VAL A 139 -5.00 1.57 -4.32
N ARG A 140 -5.37 0.71 -5.26
CA ARG A 140 -5.29 -0.75 -5.10
C ARG A 140 -3.86 -1.24 -4.87
N LEU A 141 -2.91 -0.74 -5.66
CA LEU A 141 -1.49 -1.08 -5.51
C LEU A 141 -0.90 -0.54 -4.19
N ALA A 142 -1.18 0.71 -3.86
CA ALA A 142 -0.72 1.34 -2.62
C ALA A 142 -1.33 0.66 -1.38
N SER A 143 -2.61 0.34 -1.40
CA SER A 143 -3.32 -0.33 -0.31
C SER A 143 -2.74 -1.71 -0.02
N ASN A 144 -2.50 -2.53 -1.04
CA ASN A 144 -1.90 -3.85 -0.86
C ASN A 144 -0.49 -3.76 -0.27
N ARG A 145 0.30 -2.77 -0.69
CA ARG A 145 1.66 -2.59 -0.20
C ARG A 145 1.72 -2.00 1.22
N ALA A 146 0.77 -1.15 1.59
CA ALA A 146 0.73 -0.49 2.91
C ALA A 146 0.04 -1.35 3.98
N ILE A 147 -1.06 -2.02 3.64
CA ILE A 147 -1.90 -2.73 4.62
C ILE A 147 -1.36 -4.13 4.91
N ARG A 148 -0.83 -4.82 3.89
CA ARG A 148 -0.35 -6.19 4.06
C ARG A 148 0.68 -6.37 5.18
N PRO A 149 1.76 -5.56 5.28
CA PRO A 149 2.72 -5.70 6.38
C PRO A 149 2.09 -5.43 7.75
N PHE A 150 1.07 -4.57 7.84
CA PHE A 150 0.36 -4.32 9.09
C PHE A 150 -0.47 -5.53 9.52
N VAL A 151 -1.22 -6.15 8.60
CA VAL A 151 -1.99 -7.37 8.88
C VAL A 151 -1.07 -8.51 9.30
N GLU A 152 0.02 -8.74 8.54
CA GLU A 152 1.01 -9.77 8.88
C GLU A 152 1.65 -9.54 10.27
N ASN A 153 1.88 -8.28 10.63
CA ASN A 153 2.43 -7.94 11.97
C ASN A 153 1.41 -8.24 13.08
N VAL A 154 0.13 -7.89 12.89
CA VAL A 154 -0.94 -8.20 13.86
C VAL A 154 -1.12 -9.71 14.01
N GLU A 155 -1.11 -10.47 12.92
CA GLU A 155 -1.21 -11.94 12.95
C GLU A 155 -0.03 -12.56 13.71
N ARG A 156 1.20 -12.11 13.44
CA ARG A 156 2.41 -12.55 14.16
C ARG A 156 2.32 -12.23 15.66
N GLN A 157 1.80 -11.06 16.02
CA GLN A 157 1.61 -10.65 17.41
C GLN A 157 0.56 -11.52 18.12
N GLN A 158 -0.56 -11.81 17.46
CA GLN A 158 -1.59 -12.71 18.01
C GLN A 158 -1.05 -14.13 18.22
N GLN A 159 -0.32 -14.64 17.24
CA GLN A 159 0.31 -15.95 17.34
C GLN A 159 1.37 -16.00 18.45
N PHE A 160 2.16 -14.93 18.61
CA PHE A 160 3.10 -14.79 19.71
C PHE A 160 2.40 -14.87 21.07
N ILE A 161 1.30 -14.12 21.28
CA ILE A 161 0.52 -14.14 22.54
C ILE A 161 -0.08 -15.54 22.80
N ALA A 162 -0.63 -16.17 21.78
CA ALA A 162 -1.21 -17.51 21.90
C ALA A 162 -0.15 -18.55 22.31
N ASN A 163 0.99 -18.57 21.61
CA ASN A 163 2.09 -19.48 21.89
C ASN A 163 2.72 -19.21 23.28
N ALA A 164 2.91 -17.96 23.66
CA ALA A 164 3.39 -17.57 24.98
C ALA A 164 2.46 -18.10 26.10
N SER A 165 1.16 -17.96 25.90
CA SER A 165 0.15 -18.44 26.84
C SER A 165 0.23 -19.97 27.03
N HIS A 166 0.42 -20.72 25.95
CA HIS A 166 0.61 -22.16 25.99
C HIS A 166 1.89 -22.57 26.70
N GLU A 167 3.03 -21.90 26.41
CA GLU A 167 4.32 -22.18 27.03
C GLU A 167 4.39 -21.82 28.52
N ILE A 168 3.57 -20.87 28.98
CA ILE A 168 3.40 -20.54 30.40
C ILE A 168 2.45 -21.54 31.07
N LYS A 169 1.33 -21.92 30.45
CA LYS A 169 0.30 -22.79 31.07
C LYS A 169 0.84 -24.18 31.41
N THR A 170 1.72 -24.73 30.54
CA THR A 170 2.28 -26.06 30.73
C THR A 170 3.11 -26.21 32.05
N PRO A 171 4.16 -25.38 32.28
CA PRO A 171 4.92 -25.46 33.54
C PRO A 171 4.10 -25.08 34.74
N LEU A 172 3.13 -24.17 34.61
CA LEU A 172 2.22 -23.81 35.70
C LEU A 172 1.34 -24.99 36.13
N ALA A 173 0.81 -25.77 35.18
CA ALA A 173 0.06 -26.97 35.45
C ALA A 173 0.89 -28.05 36.19
N VAL A 174 2.17 -28.21 35.78
CA VAL A 174 3.11 -29.13 36.47
C VAL A 174 3.40 -28.66 37.89
N LEU A 175 3.61 -27.34 38.06
CA LEU A 175 3.81 -26.75 39.40
C LEU A 175 2.59 -27.01 40.30
N SER A 176 1.36 -26.80 39.81
CA SER A 176 0.13 -27.06 40.56
C SER A 176 0.02 -28.53 40.93
N ALA A 177 0.16 -29.43 39.95
CA ALA A 177 0.05 -30.87 40.22
C ALA A 177 1.10 -31.38 41.22
N ASN A 178 2.37 -30.91 41.11
CA ASN A 178 3.42 -31.25 42.05
C ASN A 178 3.13 -30.69 43.45
N THR A 179 2.53 -29.51 43.55
CA THR A 179 2.15 -28.89 44.82
C THR A 179 1.00 -29.69 45.50
N ASP A 180 0.03 -30.12 44.71
CA ASP A 180 -1.07 -30.99 45.20
C ASP A 180 -0.52 -32.34 45.73
N LEU A 181 0.44 -32.95 44.99
CA LEU A 181 1.09 -34.19 45.43
C LEU A 181 1.93 -34.00 46.69
N LEU A 182 2.65 -32.87 46.84
CA LEU A 182 3.38 -32.54 48.05
C LEU A 182 2.42 -32.38 49.26
N ALA A 183 1.24 -31.79 49.03
CA ALA A 183 0.22 -31.65 50.08
C ALA A 183 -0.38 -33.00 50.52
N MET A 184 -0.49 -33.96 49.59
CA MET A 184 -1.08 -35.26 49.87
C MET A 184 -0.10 -36.29 50.43
N MET A 185 1.15 -36.30 49.93
CA MET A 185 2.13 -37.36 50.18
C MET A 185 3.32 -36.94 51.06
N GLY A 186 3.38 -35.67 51.48
CA GLY A 186 4.52 -35.10 52.20
C GLY A 186 5.69 -34.69 51.29
N THR A 187 6.77 -34.23 51.92
CA THR A 187 7.90 -33.63 51.18
C THR A 187 8.75 -34.70 50.52
N GLU A 188 8.50 -35.00 49.24
CA GLU A 188 9.45 -35.76 48.40
C GLU A 188 10.35 -34.83 47.58
N ALA A 189 11.67 -34.98 47.72
CA ALA A 189 12.67 -34.15 47.06
C ALA A 189 12.46 -34.06 45.55
N LYS A 190 12.01 -35.13 44.88
CA LYS A 190 11.75 -35.15 43.42
C LYS A 190 10.71 -34.13 42.98
N PHE A 191 9.66 -33.87 43.77
CA PHE A 191 8.64 -32.87 43.40
C PHE A 191 9.16 -31.44 43.64
N VAL A 192 9.95 -31.22 44.69
CA VAL A 192 10.59 -29.94 44.98
C VAL A 192 11.58 -29.60 43.86
N ASP A 193 12.39 -30.55 43.39
CA ASP A 193 13.37 -30.34 42.33
C ASP A 193 12.66 -30.14 40.95
N SER A 194 11.55 -30.86 40.72
CA SER A 194 10.70 -30.63 39.54
C SER A 194 10.15 -29.21 39.54
N ASN A 195 9.61 -28.73 40.65
CA ASN A 195 9.10 -27.37 40.78
C ASN A 195 10.19 -26.33 40.57
N LYS A 196 11.37 -26.50 41.13
CA LYS A 196 12.54 -25.61 40.89
C LYS A 196 12.89 -25.52 39.42
N ARG A 197 12.91 -26.65 38.71
CA ARG A 197 13.15 -26.66 37.27
C ARG A 197 12.10 -25.90 36.47
N GLN A 198 10.80 -26.03 36.83
CA GLN A 198 9.73 -25.30 36.16
C GLN A 198 9.78 -23.79 36.42
N ILE A 199 10.10 -23.39 37.65
CA ILE A 199 10.29 -21.97 38.03
C ILE A 199 11.44 -21.38 37.21
N LYS A 200 12.61 -22.09 37.11
CA LYS A 200 13.74 -21.64 36.31
C LYS A 200 13.37 -21.49 34.83
N ARG A 201 12.59 -22.43 34.28
CA ARG A 201 12.10 -22.36 32.90
C ARG A 201 11.17 -21.16 32.68
N LEU A 202 10.22 -20.90 33.60
CA LEU A 202 9.34 -19.74 33.53
C LEU A 202 10.11 -18.41 33.58
N ASN A 203 11.09 -18.29 34.50
CA ASN A 203 11.91 -17.10 34.59
C ASN A 203 12.68 -16.85 33.27
N SER A 204 13.32 -17.88 32.72
CA SER A 204 14.02 -17.75 31.43
C SER A 204 13.07 -17.35 30.29
N LEU A 205 11.84 -17.87 30.26
CA LEU A 205 10.84 -17.49 29.26
C LEU A 205 10.45 -16.01 29.38
N VAL A 206 10.18 -15.53 30.61
CA VAL A 206 9.86 -14.13 30.88
C VAL A 206 11.02 -13.21 30.50
N GLU A 207 12.27 -13.55 30.85
CA GLU A 207 13.44 -12.79 30.45
C GLU A 207 13.58 -12.69 28.94
N GLN A 208 13.39 -13.81 28.21
CA GLN A 208 13.44 -13.82 26.76
C GLN A 208 12.33 -12.94 26.13
N MET A 209 11.12 -12.95 26.71
CA MET A 209 10.04 -12.06 26.27
C MET A 209 10.36 -10.59 26.50
N LEU A 210 10.96 -10.25 27.64
CA LEU A 210 11.38 -8.87 27.94
C LEU A 210 12.48 -8.39 27.00
N ILE A 211 13.47 -9.25 26.68
CA ILE A 211 14.50 -8.94 25.69
C ILE A 211 13.86 -8.66 24.33
N LEU A 212 12.97 -9.54 23.87
CA LEU A 212 12.28 -9.38 22.60
C LEU A 212 11.48 -8.08 22.53
N SER A 213 10.73 -7.75 23.61
CA SER A 213 9.95 -6.50 23.70
C SER A 213 10.83 -5.26 23.57
N ARG A 214 11.97 -5.21 24.26
CA ARG A 214 12.92 -4.08 24.16
C ARG A 214 13.44 -3.86 22.75
N TYR A 215 13.79 -4.96 22.06
CA TYR A 215 14.25 -4.87 20.68
C TYR A 215 13.14 -4.57 19.68
N ASP A 216 11.88 -4.97 19.95
CA ASP A 216 10.72 -4.60 19.13
C ASP A 216 10.39 -3.10 19.24
N GLU A 217 10.59 -2.50 20.40
CA GLU A 217 10.35 -1.07 20.65
C GLU A 217 11.48 -0.16 20.15
N GLY A 218 12.57 -0.73 19.65
CA GLY A 218 13.70 0.03 19.10
C GLY A 218 14.59 0.71 20.16
N GLU A 219 14.40 0.40 21.46
CA GLU A 219 15.17 1.00 22.56
C GLU A 219 16.66 0.59 22.59
N ALA A 220 17.06 -0.36 21.75
CA ALA A 220 18.41 -0.92 21.76
C ALA A 220 19.44 -0.16 20.89
N ALA A 221 19.17 1.09 20.51
CA ALA A 221 20.13 1.93 19.78
C ALA A 221 21.27 2.43 20.71
N ALA A 222 22.04 1.52 21.26
CA ALA A 222 23.26 1.87 22.00
C ALA A 222 24.39 2.25 21.04
N THR A 223 25.40 2.96 21.57
CA THR A 223 26.58 3.44 20.83
C THR A 223 27.25 2.32 20.05
N LYS A 224 27.42 2.51 18.75
CA LYS A 224 28.19 1.60 17.88
C LYS A 224 29.70 1.83 18.13
N GLU A 225 30.45 0.76 18.23
CA GLU A 225 31.91 0.74 18.39
C GLU A 225 32.51 -0.35 17.50
N GLU A 226 33.82 -0.32 17.30
CA GLU A 226 34.53 -1.42 16.64
C GLU A 226 34.61 -2.62 17.59
N VAL A 227 34.02 -3.75 17.18
CA VAL A 227 33.91 -4.97 17.95
C VAL A 227 34.61 -6.10 17.22
N ASP A 228 35.59 -6.70 17.87
CA ASP A 228 36.20 -7.96 17.41
C ASP A 228 35.32 -9.14 17.85
N LEU A 229 34.58 -9.73 16.91
CA LEU A 229 33.71 -10.86 17.18
C LEU A 229 34.45 -12.10 17.65
N VAL A 230 35.69 -12.32 17.20
CA VAL A 230 36.53 -13.46 17.63
C VAL A 230 36.91 -13.30 19.11
N ALA A 231 37.33 -12.09 19.52
CA ALA A 231 37.66 -11.81 20.91
C ALA A 231 36.45 -11.97 21.83
N VAL A 232 35.26 -11.45 21.41
CA VAL A 232 34.02 -11.61 22.16
C VAL A 232 33.63 -13.08 22.28
N THR A 233 33.75 -13.86 21.19
CA THR A 233 33.41 -15.30 21.20
C THR A 233 34.34 -16.09 22.11
N LYS A 234 35.64 -15.82 22.07
CA LYS A 234 36.61 -16.47 22.95
C LYS A 234 36.31 -16.22 24.44
N ALA A 235 36.00 -14.96 24.78
CA ALA A 235 35.62 -14.63 26.16
C ALA A 235 34.38 -15.38 26.65
N ILE A 236 33.35 -15.52 25.78
CA ILE A 236 32.17 -16.30 26.12
C ILE A 236 32.50 -17.80 26.25
N VAL A 237 33.29 -18.36 25.33
CA VAL A 237 33.72 -19.77 25.39
C VAL A 237 34.49 -20.07 26.66
N GLU A 238 35.40 -19.18 27.12
CA GLU A 238 36.08 -19.30 28.40
C GLU A 238 35.12 -19.32 29.58
N GLU A 239 34.09 -18.46 29.59
CA GLU A 239 33.06 -18.42 30.63
C GLU A 239 32.25 -19.72 30.71
N ILE A 240 31.90 -20.32 29.56
CA ILE A 240 31.06 -21.53 29.48
C ILE A 240 31.88 -22.83 29.46
N LEU A 241 33.21 -22.74 29.51
CA LEU A 241 34.11 -23.91 29.44
C LEU A 241 33.77 -25.02 30.44
N PRO A 242 33.42 -24.74 31.72
CA PRO A 242 33.01 -25.79 32.67
C PRO A 242 31.78 -26.58 32.18
N VAL A 243 30.81 -25.90 31.57
CA VAL A 243 29.60 -26.53 31.03
C VAL A 243 29.88 -27.35 29.78
N LEU A 244 30.76 -26.85 28.91
CA LEU A 244 31.23 -27.58 27.72
C LEU A 244 31.91 -28.89 28.14
N ASN A 245 32.82 -28.83 29.11
CA ASN A 245 33.55 -30.01 29.64
C ASN A 245 32.58 -31.02 30.28
N GLU A 246 31.59 -30.56 31.04
CA GLU A 246 30.54 -31.44 31.62
C GLU A 246 29.76 -32.19 30.55
N LYS A 247 29.48 -31.52 29.40
CA LYS A 247 28.80 -32.12 28.26
C LYS A 247 29.71 -32.88 27.31
N GLY A 248 31.03 -32.87 27.51
CA GLY A 248 32.02 -33.47 26.61
C GLY A 248 32.14 -32.79 25.26
N LEU A 249 31.72 -31.51 25.17
CA LEU A 249 31.76 -30.72 23.95
C LEU A 249 33.14 -30.01 23.81
N GLN A 250 33.65 -29.95 22.57
CA GLN A 250 34.84 -29.20 22.19
C GLN A 250 34.50 -28.03 21.32
N VAL A 251 35.33 -26.98 21.35
CA VAL A 251 35.16 -25.79 20.49
C VAL A 251 36.41 -25.63 19.65
N GLU A 252 36.25 -25.63 18.35
CA GLU A 252 37.33 -25.44 17.39
C GLU A 252 37.24 -24.08 16.71
N PHE A 253 38.29 -23.28 16.78
CA PHE A 253 38.41 -22.00 16.07
C PHE A 253 39.24 -22.18 14.81
N THR A 254 38.71 -21.71 13.69
CA THR A 254 39.36 -21.73 12.37
C THR A 254 39.26 -20.38 11.68
N GLY A 255 40.14 -20.10 10.73
CA GLY A 255 40.11 -18.88 9.93
C GLY A 255 40.94 -17.74 10.51
N GLU A 256 40.46 -16.50 10.42
CA GLU A 256 41.21 -15.30 10.79
C GLU A 256 41.28 -15.10 12.31
N ALA A 257 42.37 -14.50 12.78
CA ALA A 257 42.58 -14.24 14.20
C ALA A 257 41.66 -13.17 14.79
N GLN A 258 41.12 -12.29 13.94
CA GLN A 258 40.24 -11.18 14.29
C GLN A 258 39.13 -11.01 13.22
N THR A 259 37.95 -10.59 13.67
CA THR A 259 36.83 -10.20 12.80
C THR A 259 36.21 -8.94 13.39
N ILE A 260 36.56 -7.79 12.83
CA ILE A 260 36.13 -6.49 13.35
C ILE A 260 34.93 -5.97 12.56
N ILE A 261 33.85 -5.63 13.27
CA ILE A 261 32.65 -4.99 12.71
C ILE A 261 32.24 -3.79 13.58
N THR A 262 31.62 -2.78 12.97
CA THR A 262 31.07 -1.61 13.70
C THR A 262 29.69 -1.92 14.19
N THR A 263 29.50 -2.15 15.49
CA THR A 263 28.24 -2.57 16.07
C THR A 263 28.17 -2.31 17.59
N ASN A 264 27.09 -2.70 18.25
CA ASN A 264 27.01 -2.69 19.71
C ASN A 264 27.61 -3.96 20.32
N LYS A 265 28.63 -3.81 21.16
CA LYS A 265 29.35 -4.93 21.80
C LYS A 265 28.44 -5.77 22.69
N SER A 266 27.60 -5.15 23.51
CA SER A 266 26.70 -5.87 24.42
C SER A 266 25.66 -6.69 23.64
N ALA A 267 25.10 -6.13 22.56
CA ALA A 267 24.18 -6.82 21.66
C ALA A 267 24.83 -8.02 20.97
N MET A 268 26.05 -7.87 20.47
CA MET A 268 26.80 -8.98 19.86
C MET A 268 27.18 -10.06 20.87
N THR A 269 27.53 -9.68 22.09
CA THR A 269 27.79 -10.63 23.17
C THR A 269 26.55 -11.49 23.44
N GLU A 270 25.38 -10.88 23.53
CA GLU A 270 24.10 -11.59 23.74
C GLU A 270 23.75 -12.49 22.54
N LEU A 271 23.90 -11.99 21.32
CA LEU A 271 23.65 -12.76 20.10
C LEU A 271 24.54 -14.00 20.04
N ILE A 272 25.84 -13.85 20.24
CA ILE A 272 26.80 -14.95 20.22
C ILE A 272 26.53 -15.96 21.35
N ARG A 273 26.15 -15.48 22.54
CA ARG A 273 25.77 -16.33 23.67
C ARG A 273 24.54 -17.20 23.32
N ILE A 274 23.53 -16.62 22.66
CA ILE A 274 22.34 -17.36 22.19
C ILE A 274 22.72 -18.44 21.19
N LEU A 275 23.61 -18.13 20.23
CA LEU A 275 24.04 -19.10 19.22
C LEU A 275 24.87 -20.24 19.83
N LEU A 276 25.76 -19.94 20.77
CA LEU A 276 26.54 -20.95 21.50
C LEU A 276 25.65 -21.83 22.39
N ASP A 277 24.70 -21.25 23.12
CA ASP A 277 23.72 -22.00 23.90
C ASP A 277 22.87 -22.92 23.02
N ASN A 278 22.47 -22.45 21.83
CA ASN A 278 21.80 -23.26 20.83
C ASN A 278 22.68 -24.43 20.35
N ALA A 279 23.94 -24.17 20.00
CA ALA A 279 24.86 -25.20 19.59
C ALA A 279 25.06 -26.23 20.72
N MET A 280 25.30 -25.83 21.98
CA MET A 280 25.44 -26.72 23.13
C MET A 280 24.20 -27.59 23.38
N LYS A 281 23.01 -27.14 23.05
CA LYS A 281 21.76 -27.87 23.25
C LYS A 281 21.46 -28.87 22.18
N TYR A 282 21.84 -28.57 20.94
CA TYR A 282 21.41 -29.33 19.77
C TYR A 282 22.55 -30.06 19.05
N THR A 283 23.79 -30.00 19.54
CA THR A 283 24.87 -30.82 19.01
C THR A 283 24.57 -32.31 19.25
N VAL A 284 24.58 -33.08 18.16
CA VAL A 284 24.50 -34.55 18.14
C VAL A 284 25.65 -35.10 17.27
N GLY A 285 26.00 -36.34 17.45
CA GLY A 285 27.07 -36.96 16.66
C GLY A 285 28.46 -36.49 17.11
N GLU A 286 29.19 -35.76 16.28
CA GLU A 286 30.49 -35.23 16.64
C GLU A 286 30.36 -34.14 17.73
N PRO A 287 31.02 -34.29 18.89
CA PRO A 287 30.85 -33.35 19.99
C PRO A 287 31.68 -32.06 19.80
N VAL A 288 31.61 -31.46 18.60
CA VAL A 288 32.43 -30.30 18.22
C VAL A 288 31.53 -29.15 17.77
N ILE A 289 31.75 -28.00 18.36
CA ILE A 289 31.21 -26.70 17.93
C ILE A 289 32.32 -25.99 17.15
N THR A 290 32.06 -25.70 15.88
CA THR A 290 33.04 -25.03 15.01
C THR A 290 32.78 -23.52 14.97
N ILE A 291 33.84 -22.72 15.11
CA ILE A 291 33.82 -21.27 14.98
C ILE A 291 34.75 -20.89 13.85
N GLU A 292 34.18 -20.42 12.73
CA GLU A 292 34.94 -20.01 11.54
C GLU A 292 34.93 -18.49 11.42
N ALA A 293 36.08 -17.85 11.44
CA ALA A 293 36.26 -16.41 11.30
C ALA A 293 36.78 -16.05 9.91
N LYS A 294 36.14 -15.07 9.25
CA LYS A 294 36.59 -14.44 8.02
C LYS A 294 36.54 -12.92 8.20
N ARG A 295 37.14 -12.16 7.26
CA ARG A 295 37.33 -10.70 7.37
C ARG A 295 36.13 -9.92 7.93
N ASN A 296 34.93 -10.27 7.59
CA ASN A 296 33.68 -9.56 7.99
C ASN A 296 32.58 -10.50 8.46
N GLN A 297 32.92 -11.76 8.68
CA GLN A 297 31.96 -12.82 9.02
C GLN A 297 32.48 -13.68 10.16
N LEU A 298 31.61 -14.03 11.08
CA LEU A 298 31.83 -15.06 12.08
C LEU A 298 30.74 -16.12 11.91
N ALA A 299 31.11 -17.38 11.75
CA ALA A 299 30.18 -18.49 11.67
C ALA A 299 30.33 -19.42 12.87
N ILE A 300 29.21 -19.80 13.48
CA ILE A 300 29.12 -20.79 14.56
C ILE A 300 28.33 -21.97 14.03
N GLY A 301 28.94 -23.16 14.01
CA GLY A 301 28.36 -24.37 13.45
C GLY A 301 28.44 -25.55 14.39
N ASN A 302 27.54 -26.50 14.23
CA ASN A 302 27.53 -27.75 14.95
C ASN A 302 26.84 -28.85 14.10
N GLU A 303 27.07 -30.09 14.46
CA GLU A 303 26.30 -31.22 13.94
C GLU A 303 24.94 -31.29 14.65
N THR A 304 23.88 -31.60 13.90
CA THR A 304 22.49 -31.63 14.36
C THR A 304 21.74 -32.83 13.79
N GLU A 305 20.56 -33.12 14.30
CA GLU A 305 19.62 -34.02 13.63
C GLU A 305 19.38 -33.55 12.18
N PRO A 306 19.08 -34.48 11.24
CA PRO A 306 18.83 -34.10 9.84
C PRO A 306 17.74 -33.04 9.71
N MET A 307 18.04 -32.00 8.93
CA MET A 307 17.13 -30.86 8.69
C MET A 307 16.91 -30.64 7.19
N THR A 308 15.72 -30.13 6.84
CA THR A 308 15.41 -29.67 5.48
C THR A 308 15.66 -28.19 5.33
N LYS A 309 15.79 -27.70 4.08
CA LYS A 309 15.95 -26.27 3.80
C LYS A 309 14.74 -25.46 4.24
N GLU A 310 13.54 -26.03 4.14
CA GLU A 310 12.30 -25.42 4.59
C GLU A 310 12.31 -25.20 6.11
N GLN A 311 12.77 -26.20 6.87
CA GLN A 311 12.92 -26.10 8.31
C GLN A 311 13.94 -25.01 8.70
N VAL A 312 15.09 -24.93 8.00
CA VAL A 312 16.09 -23.88 8.25
C VAL A 312 15.57 -22.50 7.95
N SER A 313 14.67 -22.34 6.98
CA SER A 313 14.04 -21.03 6.71
C SER A 313 13.14 -20.54 7.84
N GLN A 314 12.63 -21.45 8.67
CA GLN A 314 11.68 -21.16 9.77
C GLN A 314 12.33 -21.12 11.16
N ILE A 315 13.63 -21.50 11.30
CA ILE A 315 14.24 -21.58 12.64
C ILE A 315 14.33 -20.24 13.38
N PHE A 316 14.22 -19.11 12.67
CA PHE A 316 14.17 -17.77 13.24
C PHE A 316 12.75 -17.32 13.62
N ASP A 317 11.72 -18.11 13.30
CA ASP A 317 10.35 -17.79 13.68
C ASP A 317 10.17 -18.00 15.19
N ARG A 318 9.35 -17.15 15.81
CA ARG A 318 9.08 -17.18 17.25
C ARG A 318 8.38 -18.48 17.62
N PHE A 319 8.88 -19.18 18.66
CA PHE A 319 8.40 -20.47 19.14
C PHE A 319 8.52 -21.64 18.14
N TYR A 320 9.17 -21.44 17.00
CA TYR A 320 9.41 -22.52 16.06
C TYR A 320 10.39 -23.56 16.62
N ARG A 321 10.11 -24.83 16.40
CA ARG A 321 10.93 -25.99 16.81
C ARG A 321 10.77 -27.09 15.77
N VAL A 322 11.88 -27.68 15.35
CA VAL A 322 11.91 -28.74 14.31
C VAL A 322 11.13 -29.98 14.75
N ASP A 323 11.18 -30.34 16.04
CA ASP A 323 10.44 -31.47 16.62
C ASP A 323 9.81 -31.09 17.97
N SER A 324 8.47 -31.06 18.02
CA SER A 324 7.73 -30.72 19.24
C SER A 324 7.67 -31.88 20.25
N SER A 325 7.87 -33.13 19.82
CA SER A 325 7.65 -34.32 20.63
C SER A 325 8.88 -34.84 21.37
N ARG A 326 10.07 -34.78 20.78
CA ARG A 326 11.32 -35.29 21.37
C ARG A 326 12.02 -34.29 22.31
N ASN A 327 11.82 -33.01 22.11
CA ASN A 327 12.59 -31.94 22.77
C ASN A 327 11.99 -31.39 24.08
N ARG A 328 11.03 -32.08 24.71
CA ARG A 328 10.55 -31.68 26.05
C ARG A 328 11.62 -31.77 27.12
N THR A 329 12.63 -32.63 26.92
CA THR A 329 13.77 -32.82 27.83
C THR A 329 14.85 -31.76 27.67
N THR A 330 15.06 -31.17 26.49
CA THR A 330 16.10 -30.17 26.21
C THR A 330 15.71 -28.73 26.56
N GLY A 331 14.44 -28.48 26.90
CA GLY A 331 14.01 -27.25 27.58
C GLY A 331 14.01 -25.94 26.78
N GLY A 332 14.15 -25.97 25.46
CA GLY A 332 14.15 -24.73 24.62
C GLY A 332 12.75 -24.13 24.48
N SER A 333 12.63 -22.81 24.62
CA SER A 333 11.38 -22.03 24.42
C SER A 333 11.02 -21.80 22.94
N GLY A 334 11.98 -21.95 22.02
CA GLY A 334 11.86 -21.54 20.62
C GLY A 334 11.94 -20.02 20.40
N LEU A 335 12.34 -19.25 21.42
CA LEU A 335 12.50 -17.79 21.31
C LEU A 335 13.96 -17.37 21.04
N GLY A 336 14.94 -18.20 21.41
CA GLY A 336 16.37 -17.80 21.34
C GLY A 336 16.80 -17.32 19.96
N LEU A 337 16.59 -18.12 18.91
CA LEU A 337 17.01 -17.74 17.56
C LEU A 337 16.24 -16.55 17.00
N SER A 338 14.96 -16.39 17.35
CA SER A 338 14.18 -15.19 16.95
C SER A 338 14.70 -13.92 17.65
N ILE A 339 15.16 -14.04 18.90
CA ILE A 339 15.84 -12.95 19.61
C ILE A 339 17.17 -12.62 18.93
N ALA A 340 18.01 -13.63 18.63
CA ALA A 340 19.29 -13.43 17.94
C ALA A 340 19.08 -12.72 16.59
N LYS A 341 18.06 -13.12 15.82
CA LYS A 341 17.70 -12.46 14.56
C LYS A 341 17.31 -11.00 14.76
N LYS A 342 16.49 -10.72 15.76
CA LYS A 342 16.05 -9.36 16.09
C LYS A 342 17.19 -8.47 16.56
N ILE A 343 18.10 -9.01 17.40
CA ILE A 343 19.34 -8.32 17.81
C ILE A 343 20.17 -7.95 16.59
N ALA A 344 20.39 -8.88 15.67
CA ALA A 344 21.14 -8.64 14.45
C ALA A 344 20.52 -7.51 13.61
N GLU A 345 19.20 -7.59 13.32
CA GLU A 345 18.45 -6.59 12.54
C GLU A 345 18.55 -5.19 13.15
N THR A 346 18.35 -5.07 14.47
CA THR A 346 18.40 -3.78 15.18
C THR A 346 19.80 -3.15 15.17
N ASN A 347 20.84 -3.96 15.06
CA ASN A 347 22.23 -3.51 15.05
C ASN A 347 22.87 -3.44 13.65
N ASN A 348 22.06 -3.56 12.57
CA ASN A 348 22.52 -3.56 11.17
C ASN A 348 23.56 -4.66 10.89
N VAL A 349 23.35 -5.83 11.46
CA VAL A 349 24.17 -7.02 11.25
C VAL A 349 23.29 -8.08 10.60
N GLN A 350 23.78 -8.76 9.59
CA GLN A 350 23.06 -9.84 8.95
C GLN A 350 23.31 -11.15 9.72
N LEU A 351 22.23 -11.83 10.13
CA LEU A 351 22.29 -13.19 10.69
C LEU A 351 21.57 -14.13 9.73
N THR A 352 22.28 -15.15 9.26
CA THR A 352 21.74 -16.20 8.38
C THR A 352 22.04 -17.58 8.94
N ALA A 353 21.28 -18.57 8.50
CA ALA A 353 21.56 -19.97 8.79
C ALA A 353 21.78 -20.71 7.47
N GLU A 354 22.80 -21.51 7.43
CA GLU A 354 23.19 -22.32 6.30
C GLU A 354 23.22 -23.81 6.69
N LEU A 355 22.94 -24.65 5.72
CA LEU A 355 22.96 -26.11 5.87
C LEU A 355 24.03 -26.68 4.94
N PRO A 356 25.33 -26.73 5.38
CA PRO A 356 26.40 -27.31 4.59
C PRO A 356 26.18 -28.79 4.26
N SER A 357 25.48 -29.53 5.11
CA SER A 357 24.96 -30.89 4.88
C SER A 357 23.64 -31.05 5.63
N GLU A 358 22.90 -32.14 5.38
CA GLU A 358 21.63 -32.40 6.08
C GLU A 358 21.77 -32.49 7.62
N THR A 359 22.96 -32.82 8.12
CA THR A 359 23.24 -32.99 9.56
C THR A 359 24.12 -31.90 10.13
N ARG A 360 24.47 -30.86 9.38
CA ARG A 360 25.33 -29.77 9.88
C ARG A 360 24.72 -28.42 9.61
N ILE A 361 24.48 -27.66 10.67
CA ILE A 361 23.98 -26.29 10.61
C ILE A 361 25.10 -25.29 10.94
N ARG A 362 25.04 -24.12 10.30
CA ARG A 362 25.97 -23.01 10.53
C ARG A 362 25.22 -21.69 10.57
N PHE A 363 25.39 -20.93 11.65
CA PHE A 363 24.86 -19.58 11.80
C PHE A 363 25.95 -18.58 11.45
N VAL A 364 25.67 -17.70 10.49
CA VAL A 364 26.64 -16.72 9.98
C VAL A 364 26.22 -15.33 10.40
N ILE A 365 27.11 -14.65 11.12
CA ILE A 365 27.02 -13.24 11.50
C ILE A 365 27.86 -12.46 10.50
N GLU A 366 27.28 -11.55 9.73
CA GLU A 366 27.99 -10.72 8.75
C GLU A 366 27.74 -9.24 9.07
N GLY A 367 28.84 -8.49 9.26
CA GLY A 367 28.78 -7.04 9.43
C GLY A 367 28.45 -6.33 8.13
N GLU A 368 27.91 -5.12 8.23
CA GLU A 368 27.70 -4.25 7.07
C GLU A 368 29.02 -4.04 6.33
N LYS A 369 29.03 -4.23 5.01
CA LYS A 369 30.22 -3.93 4.20
C LYS A 369 30.48 -2.43 4.30
N ASN A 370 31.53 -2.04 5.01
CA ASN A 370 32.07 -0.69 4.88
C ASN A 370 32.48 -0.52 3.41
N GLY A 371 31.67 0.30 2.65
CA GLY A 371 31.93 0.66 1.28
C GLY A 371 33.19 1.49 1.11
#